data_c08b989648229e0ab276082efa757213
#
_entry.id   c08b989648229e0ab276082efa757213
#
_cell.length_a   1.000
_cell.length_b   1.000
_cell.length_c   1.000
_cell.angle_alpha   90.00
_cell.angle_beta   90.00
_cell.angle_gamma   90.00
#
_symmetry.space_group_name_H-M   'P 1'
#
loop_
_entity.id
_entity.type
_entity.pdbx_description
1 polymer ?
#
loop_
_entity_poly.entity_id
_entity_poly.type
_entity_poly.pdbx_seq_one_letter_code
_entity_poly.pdbx_strand_id
1 'polypeptide(L)'
;MNRIFAGLTLAFSFLIYLLTMADTVPYWDSGEFIATSYILGVPHPPGSPLYLIIGRVFSMIPFNPDIAFRVNLISPLVSALAIMYLYLSTVKLISNYRGKIQTQMDAIIVFG
;
A
#
# COMPACT_ATOMS: atom_id res chain seq x y z
N MET A 1 12.52 9.17 15.51
CA MET A 1 12.87 9.75 14.21
C MET A 1 12.30 8.92 13.07
N ASN A 2 12.63 7.65 12.91
CA ASN A 2 12.17 6.80 11.81
C ASN A 2 10.64 6.68 11.67
N ARG A 3 9.88 6.70 12.77
CA ARG A 3 8.40 6.66 12.73
C ARG A 3 7.79 7.93 12.14
N ILE A 4 8.41 9.09 12.41
CA ILE A 4 7.95 10.37 11.86
C ILE A 4 8.18 10.39 10.35
N PHE A 5 9.37 9.99 9.90
CA PHE A 5 9.66 9.89 8.46
C PHE A 5 8.78 8.85 7.74
N ALA A 6 8.48 7.71 8.39
CA ALA A 6 7.54 6.74 7.84
C ALA A 6 6.12 7.35 7.67
N GLY A 7 5.66 8.10 8.66
CA GLY A 7 4.39 8.81 8.58
C GLY A 7 4.37 9.88 7.48
N LEU A 8 5.45 10.64 7.34
CA LEU A 8 5.60 11.63 6.24
C LEU A 8 5.63 10.96 4.87
N THR A 9 6.33 9.84 4.74
CA THR A 9 6.37 9.06 3.50
C THR A 9 4.99 8.55 3.13
N LEU A 10 4.25 8.00 4.10
CA LEU A 10 2.86 7.56 3.89
C LEU A 10 1.97 8.72 3.44
N ALA A 11 1.98 9.84 4.18
CA ALA A 11 1.12 10.99 3.89
C ALA A 11 1.41 11.60 2.53
N PHE A 12 2.68 11.76 2.18
CA PHE A 12 3.11 12.33 0.91
C PHE A 12 2.73 11.42 -0.28
N SER A 13 3.03 10.11 -0.18
CA SER A 13 2.69 9.15 -1.21
C SER A 13 1.18 9.02 -1.39
N PHE A 14 0.43 8.97 -0.29
CA PHE A 14 -1.03 8.90 -0.34
C PHE A 14 -1.63 10.15 -1.00
N LEU A 15 -1.14 11.33 -0.67
CA LEU A 15 -1.61 12.58 -1.27
C LEU A 15 -1.37 12.58 -2.79
N ILE A 16 -0.19 12.20 -3.25
CA ILE A 16 0.12 12.12 -4.69
C ILE A 16 -0.83 11.13 -5.38
N TYR A 17 -0.97 9.93 -4.85
CA TYR A 17 -1.83 8.92 -5.45
C TYR A 17 -3.31 9.30 -5.42
N LEU A 18 -3.76 9.98 -4.37
CA LEU A 18 -5.12 10.49 -4.27
C LEU A 18 -5.40 11.56 -5.34
N LEU A 19 -4.44 12.46 -5.58
CA LEU A 19 -4.57 13.53 -6.59
C LEU A 19 -4.47 13.01 -8.04
N THR A 20 -3.95 11.82 -8.24
CA THR A 20 -3.74 11.21 -9.57
C THR A 20 -4.64 10.01 -9.84
N MET A 21 -5.42 9.56 -8.86
CA MET A 21 -6.36 8.46 -9.07
C MET A 21 -7.55 8.91 -9.95
N ALA A 22 -8.17 7.95 -10.61
CA ALA A 22 -9.40 8.20 -11.38
C ALA A 22 -10.58 8.48 -10.45
N ASP A 23 -11.30 9.56 -10.72
CA ASP A 23 -12.48 9.97 -9.94
C ASP A 23 -13.67 9.02 -10.12
N THR A 24 -13.75 8.35 -11.27
CA THR A 24 -14.81 7.43 -11.62
C THR A 24 -14.24 6.18 -12.30
N VAL A 25 -15.04 5.44 -13.05
CA VAL A 25 -14.61 4.20 -13.73
C VAL A 25 -13.51 4.49 -14.77
N PRO A 26 -12.27 4.05 -14.54
CA PRO A 26 -11.22 4.15 -15.54
C PRO A 26 -11.38 3.08 -16.63
N TYR A 27 -10.53 3.13 -17.66
CA TYR A 27 -10.53 2.16 -18.77
C TYR A 27 -10.10 0.75 -18.33
N TRP A 28 -10.30 -0.23 -19.21
CA TRP A 28 -9.95 -1.63 -19.07
C TRP A 28 -10.74 -2.34 -17.98
N ASP A 29 -10.13 -3.32 -17.34
CA ASP A 29 -10.74 -4.24 -16.37
C ASP A 29 -11.22 -3.56 -15.09
N SER A 30 -10.86 -2.30 -14.85
CA SER A 30 -11.23 -1.56 -13.63
C SER A 30 -12.74 -1.49 -13.45
N GLY A 31 -13.50 -1.30 -14.52
CA GLY A 31 -14.96 -1.28 -14.47
C GLY A 31 -15.54 -2.63 -14.05
N GLU A 32 -14.96 -3.71 -14.52
CA GLU A 32 -15.35 -5.07 -14.13
C GLU A 32 -15.06 -5.32 -12.65
N PHE A 33 -13.87 -4.96 -12.18
CA PHE A 33 -13.50 -5.12 -10.76
C PHE A 33 -14.36 -4.26 -9.83
N ILE A 34 -14.73 -3.05 -10.22
CA ILE A 34 -15.65 -2.19 -9.47
C ILE A 34 -17.04 -2.85 -9.39
N ALA A 35 -17.59 -3.27 -10.53
CA ALA A 35 -18.90 -3.88 -10.59
C ALA A 35 -18.95 -5.21 -9.83
N THR A 36 -17.98 -6.09 -10.03
CA THR A 36 -17.90 -7.39 -9.34
C THR A 36 -17.64 -7.25 -7.85
N SER A 37 -16.88 -6.23 -7.40
CA SER A 37 -16.76 -5.89 -5.99
C SER A 37 -18.11 -5.47 -5.40
N TYR A 38 -18.87 -4.63 -6.11
CA TYR A 38 -20.15 -4.13 -5.63
C TYR A 38 -21.19 -5.23 -5.46
N ILE A 39 -21.27 -6.20 -6.40
CA ILE A 39 -22.25 -7.28 -6.36
C ILE A 39 -21.71 -8.59 -5.75
N LEU A 40 -20.42 -8.64 -5.32
CA LEU A 40 -19.70 -9.88 -4.98
C LEU A 40 -19.76 -10.94 -6.10
N GLY A 41 -19.59 -10.46 -7.33
CA GLY A 41 -19.52 -11.32 -8.51
C GLY A 41 -18.15 -11.98 -8.70
N VAL A 42 -17.99 -12.70 -9.81
CA VAL A 42 -16.72 -13.32 -10.19
C VAL A 42 -16.21 -12.61 -11.45
N PRO A 43 -15.06 -11.95 -11.43
CA PRO A 43 -14.44 -11.36 -12.61
C PRO A 43 -13.85 -12.46 -13.48
N HIS A 44 -13.33 -12.07 -14.67
CA HIS A 44 -12.64 -13.00 -15.57
C HIS A 44 -11.47 -13.73 -14.86
N PRO A 45 -11.11 -14.95 -15.28
CA PRO A 45 -9.98 -15.71 -14.71
C PRO A 45 -8.66 -14.93 -14.79
N PRO A 46 -7.77 -15.02 -13.73
CA PRO A 46 -7.83 -15.96 -12.61
C PRO A 46 -8.71 -15.53 -11.43
N GLY A 47 -9.38 -14.37 -11.50
CA GLY A 47 -10.13 -13.80 -10.39
C GLY A 47 -9.23 -13.10 -9.35
N SER A 48 -9.84 -12.33 -8.45
CA SER A 48 -9.13 -11.57 -7.40
C SER A 48 -9.97 -11.53 -6.12
N PRO A 49 -10.19 -12.67 -5.44
CA PRO A 49 -11.17 -12.77 -4.36
C PRO A 49 -10.88 -11.82 -3.20
N LEU A 50 -9.61 -11.65 -2.82
CA LEU A 50 -9.23 -10.72 -1.74
C LEU A 50 -9.56 -9.27 -2.12
N TYR A 51 -9.24 -8.86 -3.34
CA TYR A 51 -9.54 -7.50 -3.82
C TYR A 51 -11.05 -7.24 -3.83
N LEU A 52 -11.85 -8.21 -4.28
CA LEU A 52 -13.31 -8.09 -4.36
C LEU A 52 -13.95 -7.94 -2.99
N ILE A 53 -13.47 -8.69 -1.99
CA ILE A 53 -13.96 -8.57 -0.61
C ILE A 53 -13.63 -7.19 -0.04
N ILE A 54 -12.40 -6.72 -0.22
CA ILE A 54 -11.99 -5.38 0.22
C ILE A 54 -12.79 -4.32 -0.54
N GLY A 55 -12.93 -4.45 -1.85
CA GLY A 55 -13.73 -3.58 -2.70
C GLY A 55 -15.20 -3.52 -2.27
N ARG A 56 -15.77 -4.66 -1.88
CA ARG A 56 -17.12 -4.71 -1.32
C ARG A 56 -17.23 -3.87 -0.04
N VAL A 57 -16.31 -4.01 0.89
CA VAL A 57 -16.30 -3.21 2.12
C VAL A 57 -16.24 -1.72 1.80
N PHE A 58 -15.34 -1.29 0.91
CA PHE A 58 -15.23 0.10 0.50
C PHE A 58 -16.49 0.61 -0.20
N SER A 59 -17.12 -0.20 -1.04
CA SER A 59 -18.37 0.16 -1.72
C SER A 59 -19.55 0.39 -0.76
N MET A 60 -19.53 -0.23 0.42
CA MET A 60 -20.58 -0.09 1.43
C MET A 60 -20.43 1.17 2.29
N ILE A 61 -19.23 1.74 2.39
CA ILE A 61 -18.99 2.93 3.24
C ILE A 61 -19.42 4.19 2.48
N PRO A 62 -20.40 4.95 2.94
CA PRO A 62 -21.03 6.04 2.18
C PRO A 62 -20.28 7.39 2.31
N PHE A 63 -18.94 7.41 2.17
CA PHE A 63 -18.14 8.65 2.25
C PHE A 63 -18.09 9.45 0.93
N ASN A 64 -18.48 8.85 -0.19
CA ASN A 64 -18.60 9.48 -1.50
C ASN A 64 -19.82 8.90 -2.22
N PRO A 65 -20.61 9.68 -2.98
CA PRO A 65 -21.76 9.15 -3.74
C PRO A 65 -21.34 8.16 -4.85
N ASP A 66 -20.18 8.35 -5.46
CA ASP A 66 -19.67 7.46 -6.51
C ASP A 66 -19.03 6.20 -5.92
N ILE A 67 -19.57 5.04 -6.27
CA ILE A 67 -19.07 3.73 -5.85
C ILE A 67 -17.69 3.46 -6.47
N ALA A 68 -17.46 3.89 -7.72
CA ALA A 68 -16.19 3.73 -8.39
C ALA A 68 -15.08 4.45 -7.63
N PHE A 69 -15.32 5.69 -7.20
CA PHE A 69 -14.39 6.45 -6.37
C PHE A 69 -14.02 5.69 -5.09
N ARG A 70 -15.03 5.13 -4.40
CA ARG A 70 -14.80 4.38 -3.15
C ARG A 70 -13.90 3.17 -3.37
N VAL A 71 -14.13 2.41 -4.42
CA VAL A 71 -13.33 1.22 -4.75
C VAL A 71 -11.93 1.63 -5.25
N ASN A 72 -11.84 2.66 -6.07
CA ASN A 72 -10.55 3.17 -6.57
C ASN A 72 -9.63 3.63 -5.44
N LEU A 73 -10.16 4.16 -4.33
CA LEU A 73 -9.40 4.63 -3.17
C LEU A 73 -8.53 3.52 -2.53
N ILE A 74 -8.86 2.26 -2.74
CA ILE A 74 -8.07 1.12 -2.24
C ILE A 74 -6.64 1.19 -2.78
N SER A 75 -6.46 1.47 -4.07
CA SER A 75 -5.14 1.49 -4.72
C SER A 75 -4.20 2.55 -4.16
N PRO A 76 -4.58 3.83 -4.05
CA PRO A 76 -3.78 4.85 -3.36
C PRO A 76 -3.39 4.47 -1.94
N LEU A 77 -4.33 3.93 -1.19
CA LEU A 77 -4.13 3.60 0.22
C LEU A 77 -3.12 2.45 0.38
N VAL A 78 -3.30 1.36 -0.35
CA VAL A 78 -2.42 0.20 -0.29
C VAL A 78 -1.04 0.52 -0.86
N SER A 79 -0.96 1.30 -1.94
CA SER A 79 0.31 1.72 -2.54
C SER A 79 1.11 2.62 -1.59
N ALA A 80 0.47 3.57 -0.93
CA ALA A 80 1.14 4.42 0.06
C ALA A 80 1.64 3.62 1.28
N LEU A 81 0.85 2.64 1.75
CA LEU A 81 1.28 1.71 2.79
C LEU A 81 2.47 0.87 2.35
N ALA A 82 2.48 0.38 1.12
CA ALA A 82 3.60 -0.40 0.58
C ALA A 82 4.90 0.42 0.57
N ILE A 83 4.86 1.69 0.16
CA ILE A 83 6.02 2.60 0.18
C ILE A 83 6.49 2.85 1.62
N MET A 84 5.59 3.07 2.55
CA MET A 84 5.92 3.24 3.96
C MET A 84 6.62 1.98 4.53
N TYR A 85 6.10 0.80 4.25
CA TYR A 85 6.71 -0.46 4.70
C TYR A 85 8.04 -0.72 4.02
N LEU A 86 8.21 -0.37 2.75
CA LEU A 86 9.49 -0.43 2.06
C LEU A 86 10.54 0.45 2.77
N TYR A 87 10.18 1.69 3.11
CA TYR A 87 11.04 2.59 3.88
C TYR A 87 11.45 1.96 5.23
N LEU A 88 10.48 1.48 6.00
CA LEU A 88 10.76 0.87 7.32
C LEU A 88 11.64 -0.37 7.22
N SER A 89 11.41 -1.22 6.21
CA SER A 89 12.20 -2.42 5.94
C SER A 89 13.64 -2.06 5.58
N THR A 90 13.83 -1.05 4.72
CA THR A 90 15.15 -0.56 4.32
C THR A 90 15.92 -0.01 5.52
N VAL A 91 15.28 0.82 6.36
CA VAL A 91 15.91 1.35 7.58
C VAL A 91 16.32 0.22 8.52
N LYS A 92 15.46 -0.79 8.69
CA LYS A 92 15.77 -1.94 9.56
C LYS A 92 16.92 -2.78 9.02
N LEU A 93 16.95 -3.03 7.71
CA LEU A 93 18.06 -3.74 7.07
C LEU A 93 19.38 -3.01 7.28
N ILE A 94 19.44 -1.72 7.00
CA ILE A 94 20.65 -0.90 7.19
C ILE A 94 21.11 -0.92 8.66
N SER A 95 20.18 -0.79 9.61
CA SER A 95 20.54 -0.82 11.04
C SER A 95 21.10 -2.18 11.47
N ASN A 96 20.56 -3.28 10.97
CA ASN A 96 21.04 -4.62 11.25
C ASN A 96 22.43 -4.87 10.64
N TYR A 97 22.66 -4.36 9.43
CA TYR A 97 23.97 -4.47 8.78
C TYR A 97 25.06 -3.69 9.53
N ARG A 98 24.76 -2.45 9.93
CA ARG A 98 25.68 -1.61 10.72
C ARG A 98 26.01 -2.27 12.06
N GLY A 99 25.03 -2.81 12.77
CA GLY A 99 25.26 -3.54 14.02
C GLY A 99 26.17 -4.77 13.84
N LYS A 100 25.99 -5.54 12.77
CA LYS A 100 26.87 -6.68 12.46
C LYS A 100 28.31 -6.27 12.18
N ILE A 101 28.51 -5.24 11.37
CA ILE A 101 29.85 -4.73 11.03
C ILE A 101 30.53 -4.21 12.29
N GLN A 102 29.84 -3.46 13.14
CA GLN A 102 30.38 -2.94 14.38
C GLN A 102 30.82 -4.08 15.33
N THR A 103 29.97 -5.09 15.52
CA THR A 103 30.28 -6.26 16.37
C THR A 103 31.49 -7.03 15.85
N GLN A 104 31.63 -7.18 14.53
CA GLN A 104 32.79 -7.87 13.94
C GLN A 104 34.08 -7.05 14.12
N MET A 105 34.02 -5.73 13.95
CA MET A 105 35.17 -4.85 14.16
C MET A 105 35.60 -4.85 15.62
N ASP A 106 34.64 -4.77 16.57
CA ASP A 106 34.91 -4.82 18.01
C ASP A 106 35.56 -6.16 18.40
N ALA A 107 35.11 -7.28 17.82
CA ALA A 107 35.72 -8.59 18.03
C ALA A 107 37.17 -8.66 17.52
N ILE A 108 37.45 -8.10 16.34
CA ILE A 108 38.81 -8.04 15.80
C ILE A 108 39.72 -7.18 16.68
N ILE A 109 39.24 -6.07 17.22
CA ILE A 109 40.03 -5.20 18.09
C ILE A 109 40.35 -5.85 19.45
N VAL A 110 39.42 -6.67 19.96
CA VAL A 110 39.59 -7.31 21.28
C VAL A 110 40.46 -8.58 21.20
N PHE A 111 40.46 -9.31 20.07
CA PHE A 111 41.17 -10.59 19.88
C PHE A 111 42.38 -10.50 18.93
N GLY A 112 42.66 -9.38 18.31
CA GLY A 112 43.84 -9.08 17.48
C GLY A 112 44.87 -8.34 18.26
#